data_65db935b34b8e169ce34b03e03b26540
#
_entry.id   65db935b34b8e169ce34b03e03b26540
#
_cell.length_a   1.000
_cell.length_b   1.000
_cell.length_c   1.000
_cell.angle_alpha   90.00
_cell.angle_beta   90.00
_cell.angle_gamma   90.00
#
_symmetry.space_group_name_H-M   'P 1'
#
loop_
_entity.id
_entity.type
_entity.pdbx_description
1 polymer ?
#
loop_
_entity_poly.entity_id
_entity_poly.type
_entity_poly.pdbx_seq_one_letter_code
_entity_poly.pdbx_strand_id
1 'polypeptide(L)'
;MVGKRKPQQVYRSTNKLASAGIDVVIGEIENVNPENISVTVKGKEYNGDYMVISLGVEQITEYNLNQFGHDFYTLDGATKFNEELQHFKGGKIVILVPSLPFKCPAAPYEATMLVESFIRKKGLSTKTEVFHFTPEPGPMGVAGKELSDAVRQIVEKKGIKYFPEHQLTSATEKKLTFSLASGGSKTIEYDLLAYTPKHQCPTVIANTTLIGKSGWIEVNRNTMETNFNNVYAIGDITFIPLELGKPLPKAGVFAHYQAETVAHNIAQKINKKNDFKTFNGDGQCFLEMGDGKAGYAGGNFYGSPLPIVKMKKPGYFWHWTKVWFEKNWFFKYF
;
A
#
# COMPACT_ATOMS: atom_id res chain seq x y z
N MET A 1 -1.46 14.71 2.65
CA MET A 1 -2.43 14.86 1.55
C MET A 1 -3.50 15.92 1.84
N VAL A 2 -4.31 15.84 2.88
CA VAL A 2 -5.35 16.86 3.21
C VAL A 2 -4.98 17.74 4.41
N GLY A 3 -3.73 17.84 4.79
CA GLY A 3 -3.20 18.75 5.83
C GLY A 3 -3.50 18.38 7.28
N LYS A 4 -4.03 17.19 7.57
CA LYS A 4 -4.31 16.75 8.96
C LYS A 4 -3.04 16.39 9.77
N ARG A 5 -1.93 16.14 9.12
CA ARG A 5 -0.62 15.85 9.70
C ARG A 5 0.44 16.72 9.02
N LYS A 6 1.38 17.22 9.80
CA LYS A 6 2.60 17.85 9.25
C LYS A 6 3.58 16.74 8.80
N PRO A 7 4.43 16.97 7.78
CA PRO A 7 5.40 15.98 7.31
C PRO A 7 6.21 15.34 8.46
N GLN A 8 6.70 16.14 9.40
CA GLN A 8 7.52 15.68 10.53
C GLN A 8 6.79 14.75 11.50
N GLN A 9 5.46 14.65 11.42
CA GLN A 9 4.66 13.79 12.29
C GLN A 9 4.49 12.38 11.72
N VAL A 10 4.82 12.15 10.43
CA VAL A 10 4.56 10.88 9.74
C VAL A 10 5.80 10.00 9.55
N TYR A 11 6.98 10.44 10.04
CA TYR A 11 8.20 9.62 10.03
C TYR A 11 8.91 9.65 11.38
N ARG A 12 9.78 8.66 11.58
CA ARG A 12 10.67 8.55 12.74
C ARG A 12 12.06 8.19 12.26
N SER A 13 13.09 8.64 13.01
CA SER A 13 14.46 8.23 12.77
C SER A 13 14.68 6.79 13.23
N THR A 14 15.44 6.03 12.45
CA THR A 14 15.90 4.69 12.81
C THR A 14 17.05 4.69 13.82
N ASN A 15 17.59 5.85 14.20
CA ASN A 15 18.74 5.97 15.12
C ASN A 15 18.49 5.30 16.48
N LYS A 16 17.24 5.22 16.93
CA LYS A 16 16.90 4.52 18.18
C LYS A 16 17.15 3.01 18.12
N LEU A 17 17.16 2.42 16.94
CA LEU A 17 17.46 0.99 16.77
C LEU A 17 18.90 0.67 17.19
N ALA A 18 19.82 1.60 17.00
CA ALA A 18 21.21 1.42 17.42
C ALA A 18 21.34 1.23 18.95
N SER A 19 20.50 1.89 19.75
CA SER A 19 20.48 1.72 21.21
C SER A 19 19.95 0.32 21.65
N ALA A 20 19.30 -0.41 20.74
CA ALA A 20 18.84 -1.78 20.96
C ALA A 20 19.87 -2.83 20.49
N GLY A 21 21.14 -2.42 20.18
CA GLY A 21 22.18 -3.32 19.71
C GLY A 21 22.08 -3.69 18.23
N ILE A 22 21.38 -2.86 17.43
CA ILE A 22 21.20 -3.07 15.99
C ILE A 22 22.15 -2.13 15.25
N ASP A 23 23.03 -2.68 14.40
CA ASP A 23 23.84 -1.90 13.48
C ASP A 23 22.99 -1.38 12.33
N VAL A 24 22.78 -0.07 12.27
CA VAL A 24 21.97 0.58 11.24
C VAL A 24 22.85 1.18 10.17
N VAL A 25 22.80 0.62 8.97
CA VAL A 25 23.54 1.12 7.79
C VAL A 25 22.55 1.80 6.85
N ILE A 26 22.71 3.11 6.65
CA ILE A 26 21.89 3.90 5.72
C ILE A 26 22.61 4.00 4.37
N GLY A 27 22.00 3.45 3.35
CA GLY A 27 22.54 3.46 1.98
C GLY A 27 21.63 2.72 1.00
N GLU A 28 21.90 2.91 -0.27
CA GLU A 28 21.31 2.11 -1.33
C GLU A 28 21.93 0.72 -1.33
N ILE A 29 21.10 -0.30 -1.49
CA ILE A 29 21.55 -1.69 -1.67
C ILE A 29 21.91 -1.85 -3.14
N GLU A 30 23.20 -2.15 -3.39
CA GLU A 30 23.76 -2.29 -4.74
C GLU A 30 23.67 -3.72 -5.26
N ASN A 31 23.74 -4.70 -4.35
CA ASN A 31 23.64 -6.12 -4.68
C ASN A 31 23.06 -6.93 -3.52
N VAL A 32 22.32 -7.99 -3.86
CA VAL A 32 21.84 -9.00 -2.91
C VAL A 32 22.22 -10.38 -3.43
N ASN A 33 22.97 -11.12 -2.64
CA ASN A 33 23.37 -12.49 -2.96
C ASN A 33 22.72 -13.46 -1.96
N PRO A 34 21.66 -14.17 -2.35
CA PRO A 34 20.95 -15.07 -1.46
C PRO A 34 21.72 -16.35 -1.17
N GLU A 35 22.59 -16.80 -2.07
CA GLU A 35 23.41 -18.01 -1.90
C GLU A 35 24.42 -17.82 -0.77
N ASN A 36 25.05 -16.65 -0.70
CA ASN A 36 26.08 -16.31 0.29
C ASN A 36 25.52 -15.54 1.50
N ILE A 37 24.20 -15.28 1.52
CA ILE A 37 23.53 -14.49 2.55
C ILE A 37 24.24 -13.15 2.75
N SER A 38 24.50 -12.42 1.64
CA SER A 38 25.25 -11.17 1.68
C SER A 38 24.54 -10.04 0.90
N VAL A 39 24.82 -8.80 1.32
CA VAL A 39 24.36 -7.58 0.65
C VAL A 39 25.51 -6.59 0.51
N THR A 40 25.50 -5.84 -0.59
CA THR A 40 26.50 -4.77 -0.82
C THR A 40 25.82 -3.40 -0.67
N VAL A 41 26.42 -2.53 0.15
CA VAL A 41 25.99 -1.16 0.37
C VAL A 41 27.23 -0.25 0.36
N LYS A 42 27.27 0.77 -0.50
CA LYS A 42 28.41 1.69 -0.66
C LYS A 42 29.73 0.96 -0.91
N GLY A 43 29.70 -0.06 -1.76
CA GLY A 43 30.85 -0.88 -2.12
C GLY A 43 31.36 -1.81 -1.01
N LYS A 44 30.69 -1.84 0.16
CA LYS A 44 31.03 -2.74 1.26
C LYS A 44 30.04 -3.90 1.32
N GLU A 45 30.57 -5.12 1.41
CA GLU A 45 29.79 -6.33 1.62
C GLU A 45 29.54 -6.60 3.10
N TYR A 46 28.30 -7.00 3.40
CA TYR A 46 27.83 -7.42 4.72
C TYR A 46 27.28 -8.84 4.61
N ASN A 47 27.76 -9.73 5.45
CA ASN A 47 27.37 -11.13 5.49
C ASN A 47 26.63 -11.44 6.78
N GLY A 48 25.73 -12.43 6.76
CA GLY A 48 24.96 -12.88 7.92
C GLY A 48 24.69 -14.38 7.90
N ASP A 49 24.21 -14.91 9.00
CA ASP A 49 23.73 -16.30 9.12
C ASP A 49 22.29 -16.44 8.61
N TYR A 50 21.55 -15.35 8.63
CA TYR A 50 20.17 -15.23 8.16
C TYR A 50 19.98 -13.92 7.41
N MET A 51 19.12 -13.94 6.39
CA MET A 51 18.72 -12.75 5.64
C MET A 51 17.20 -12.60 5.66
N VAL A 52 16.71 -11.39 5.98
CA VAL A 52 15.29 -11.06 5.88
C VAL A 52 15.13 -9.88 4.91
N ILE A 53 14.49 -10.11 3.78
CA ILE A 53 14.28 -9.11 2.72
C ILE A 53 12.92 -8.46 2.92
N SER A 54 12.91 -7.15 3.21
CA SER A 54 11.68 -6.37 3.48
C SER A 54 11.66 -5.04 2.72
N LEU A 55 12.20 -5.00 1.51
CA LEU A 55 12.40 -3.78 0.71
C LEU A 55 11.11 -3.17 0.18
N GLY A 56 9.97 -3.87 0.34
CA GLY A 56 8.68 -3.39 -0.14
C GLY A 56 8.59 -3.34 -1.66
N VAL A 57 8.22 -2.20 -2.20
CA VAL A 57 8.02 -2.00 -3.64
C VAL A 57 8.82 -0.81 -4.13
N GLU A 58 9.30 -0.90 -5.36
CA GLU A 58 9.76 0.24 -6.13
C GLU A 58 8.58 0.95 -6.79
N GLN A 59 8.56 2.27 -6.74
CA GLN A 59 7.51 3.09 -7.32
C GLN A 59 8.03 3.76 -8.57
N ILE A 60 7.37 3.56 -9.70
CA ILE A 60 7.72 4.20 -10.96
C ILE A 60 6.55 5.01 -11.50
N THR A 61 6.87 6.04 -12.26
CA THR A 61 5.87 6.87 -12.92
C THR A 61 5.60 6.35 -14.32
N GLU A 62 4.32 6.11 -14.64
CA GLU A 62 3.86 5.82 -16.00
C GLU A 62 3.20 7.06 -16.61
N TYR A 63 3.11 7.10 -17.94
CA TYR A 63 2.41 8.15 -18.69
C TYR A 63 2.85 9.59 -18.35
N ASN A 64 4.06 9.80 -17.85
CA ASN A 64 4.59 11.10 -17.40
C ASN A 64 3.69 11.79 -16.35
N LEU A 65 2.96 11.03 -15.53
CA LEU A 65 2.01 11.58 -14.56
C LEU A 65 2.65 12.54 -13.56
N ASN A 66 3.95 12.41 -13.28
CA ASN A 66 4.72 13.32 -12.42
C ASN A 66 4.86 14.75 -12.99
N GLN A 67 4.61 14.94 -14.27
CA GLN A 67 4.57 16.27 -14.89
C GLN A 67 3.20 16.95 -14.76
N PHE A 68 2.15 16.18 -14.50
CA PHE A 68 0.76 16.62 -14.59
C PHE A 68 -0.02 16.51 -13.30
N GLY A 69 0.49 15.77 -12.32
CA GLY A 69 -0.20 15.49 -11.07
C GLY A 69 0.76 15.09 -9.94
N HIS A 70 0.19 14.70 -8.80
CA HIS A 70 0.94 14.40 -7.59
C HIS A 70 0.73 12.95 -7.16
N ASP A 71 1.82 12.25 -6.96
CA ASP A 71 1.84 10.97 -6.26
C ASP A 71 1.52 11.17 -4.78
N PHE A 72 0.48 10.52 -4.27
CA PHE A 72 0.15 10.60 -2.85
C PHE A 72 0.69 9.45 -1.99
N TYR A 73 1.50 8.57 -2.57
CA TYR A 73 2.21 7.49 -1.87
C TYR A 73 3.57 7.92 -1.32
N THR A 74 4.10 9.04 -1.79
CA THR A 74 5.30 9.66 -1.24
C THR A 74 4.95 10.86 -0.36
N LEU A 75 5.83 11.18 0.60
CA LEU A 75 5.63 12.34 1.47
C LEU A 75 5.69 13.66 0.69
N ASP A 76 6.61 13.76 -0.27
CA ASP A 76 6.77 14.91 -1.14
C ASP A 76 5.54 15.14 -2.01
N GLY A 77 5.10 14.11 -2.75
CA GLY A 77 3.93 14.19 -3.60
C GLY A 77 2.64 14.50 -2.83
N ALA A 78 2.45 13.86 -1.66
CA ALA A 78 1.31 14.15 -0.78
C ALA A 78 1.33 15.58 -0.22
N THR A 79 2.53 16.15 0.02
CA THR A 79 2.69 17.54 0.47
C THR A 79 2.36 18.51 -0.65
N LYS A 80 2.92 18.33 -1.84
CA LYS A 80 2.63 19.15 -3.02
C LYS A 80 1.14 19.13 -3.39
N PHE A 81 0.54 17.94 -3.39
CA PHE A 81 -0.91 17.83 -3.59
C PHE A 81 -1.71 18.61 -2.56
N ASN A 82 -1.30 18.56 -1.28
CA ASN A 82 -1.97 19.33 -0.23
C ASN A 82 -1.87 20.83 -0.47
N GLU A 83 -0.71 21.33 -0.89
CA GLU A 83 -0.50 22.75 -1.19
C GLU A 83 -1.43 23.23 -2.29
N GLU A 84 -1.54 22.50 -3.40
CA GLU A 84 -2.48 22.83 -4.46
C GLU A 84 -3.94 22.71 -4.02
N LEU A 85 -4.28 21.67 -3.26
CA LEU A 85 -5.62 21.47 -2.71
C LEU A 85 -6.04 22.63 -1.79
N GLN A 86 -5.11 23.20 -1.01
CA GLN A 86 -5.38 24.39 -0.18
C GLN A 86 -5.73 25.62 -1.01
N HIS A 87 -5.18 25.76 -2.21
CA HIS A 87 -5.42 26.90 -3.09
C HIS A 87 -6.54 26.64 -4.12
N PHE A 88 -7.06 25.43 -4.17
CA PHE A 88 -8.09 25.02 -5.12
C PHE A 88 -9.39 25.82 -4.92
N LYS A 89 -9.99 26.30 -6.03
CA LYS A 89 -11.16 27.18 -6.02
C LYS A 89 -12.41 26.53 -6.61
N GLY A 90 -12.26 25.38 -7.26
CA GLY A 90 -13.35 24.65 -7.94
C GLY A 90 -12.85 24.00 -9.23
N GLY A 91 -13.61 23.05 -9.76
CA GLY A 91 -13.26 22.28 -10.94
C GLY A 91 -13.31 20.78 -10.68
N LYS A 92 -12.57 20.01 -11.47
CA LYS A 92 -12.53 18.54 -11.40
C LYS A 92 -11.27 18.05 -10.72
N ILE A 93 -11.42 17.34 -9.62
CA ILE A 93 -10.31 16.65 -8.95
C ILE A 93 -10.39 15.16 -9.30
N VAL A 94 -9.30 14.61 -9.80
CA VAL A 94 -9.20 13.19 -10.14
C VAL A 94 -8.24 12.50 -9.17
N ILE A 95 -8.70 11.40 -8.56
CA ILE A 95 -7.87 10.41 -7.89
C ILE A 95 -7.76 9.21 -8.83
N LEU A 96 -6.56 8.92 -9.28
CA LEU A 96 -6.29 7.97 -10.34
C LEU A 96 -5.48 6.77 -9.83
N VAL A 97 -5.94 5.58 -10.16
CA VAL A 97 -5.15 4.34 -10.13
C VAL A 97 -4.83 4.01 -11.59
N PRO A 98 -3.60 4.26 -12.08
CA PRO A 98 -3.28 4.04 -13.49
C PRO A 98 -3.05 2.57 -13.84
N SER A 99 -2.53 1.77 -12.90
CA SER A 99 -2.17 0.36 -13.12
C SER A 99 -2.19 -0.46 -11.84
N LEU A 100 -2.16 -1.78 -12.00
CA LEU A 100 -2.10 -2.78 -10.92
C LEU A 100 -0.77 -3.55 -11.01
N PRO A 101 -0.24 -4.10 -9.91
CA PRO A 101 -0.72 -3.96 -8.53
C PRO A 101 -0.26 -2.66 -7.87
N PHE A 102 -0.87 -2.32 -6.73
CA PHE A 102 -0.41 -1.26 -5.83
C PHE A 102 -0.53 -1.70 -4.36
N LYS A 103 0.30 -1.13 -3.48
CA LYS A 103 0.24 -1.40 -2.03
C LYS A 103 -0.89 -0.63 -1.37
N CYS A 104 -1.34 -1.08 -0.19
CA CYS A 104 -2.43 -0.48 0.57
C CYS A 104 -3.71 -0.30 -0.27
N PRO A 105 -4.46 -1.38 -0.57
CA PRO A 105 -5.64 -1.34 -1.43
C PRO A 105 -6.73 -0.34 -1.01
N ALA A 106 -6.73 0.06 0.26
CA ALA A 106 -7.65 1.06 0.80
C ALA A 106 -7.25 2.51 0.44
N ALA A 107 -5.94 2.77 0.22
CA ALA A 107 -5.41 4.13 0.13
C ALA A 107 -6.04 5.02 -0.96
N PRO A 108 -6.30 4.56 -2.20
CA PRO A 108 -6.95 5.40 -3.20
C PRO A 108 -8.37 5.79 -2.81
N TYR A 109 -9.11 4.89 -2.16
CA TYR A 109 -10.47 5.14 -1.68
C TYR A 109 -10.47 6.09 -0.47
N GLU A 110 -9.54 5.93 0.46
CA GLU A 110 -9.30 6.86 1.56
C GLU A 110 -8.97 8.26 1.01
N ALA A 111 -8.04 8.35 0.08
CA ALA A 111 -7.63 9.60 -0.56
C ALA A 111 -8.84 10.33 -1.15
N THR A 112 -9.65 9.62 -1.91
CA THR A 112 -10.85 10.17 -2.56
C THR A 112 -11.85 10.70 -1.55
N MET A 113 -12.17 9.93 -0.50
CA MET A 113 -13.12 10.33 0.53
C MET A 113 -12.61 11.47 1.43
N LEU A 114 -11.30 11.51 1.67
CA LEU A 114 -10.66 12.60 2.42
C LEU A 114 -10.64 13.89 1.62
N VAL A 115 -10.40 13.83 0.32
CA VAL A 115 -10.47 14.98 -0.59
C VAL A 115 -11.90 15.52 -0.67
N GLU A 116 -12.90 14.65 -0.86
CA GLU A 116 -14.33 15.07 -0.83
C GLU A 116 -14.66 15.78 0.48
N SER A 117 -14.31 15.17 1.62
CA SER A 117 -14.57 15.76 2.93
C SER A 117 -13.89 17.12 3.11
N PHE A 118 -12.66 17.29 2.58
CA PHE A 118 -11.93 18.54 2.59
C PHE A 118 -12.64 19.61 1.76
N ILE A 119 -13.01 19.30 0.51
CA ILE A 119 -13.73 20.20 -0.42
C ILE A 119 -15.05 20.65 0.18
N ARG A 120 -15.80 19.75 0.76
CA ARG A 120 -17.09 20.04 1.40
C ARG A 120 -16.93 20.97 2.60
N LYS A 121 -15.93 20.72 3.46
CA LYS A 121 -15.63 21.59 4.61
C LYS A 121 -15.14 22.97 4.20
N LYS A 122 -14.54 23.08 3.03
CA LYS A 122 -14.11 24.36 2.45
C LYS A 122 -15.24 25.15 1.78
N GLY A 123 -16.46 24.58 1.71
CA GLY A 123 -17.62 25.19 1.06
C GLY A 123 -17.55 25.20 -0.46
N LEU A 124 -16.80 24.26 -1.06
CA LEU A 124 -16.58 24.20 -2.50
C LEU A 124 -17.38 23.09 -3.21
N SER A 125 -18.26 22.38 -2.52
CA SER A 125 -19.00 21.23 -3.08
C SER A 125 -19.82 21.55 -4.33
N THR A 126 -20.40 22.75 -4.42
CA THR A 126 -21.18 23.18 -5.58
C THR A 126 -20.35 23.54 -6.80
N LYS A 127 -19.04 23.73 -6.61
CA LYS A 127 -18.09 24.14 -7.65
C LYS A 127 -17.06 23.06 -7.97
N THR A 128 -17.11 21.90 -7.29
CA THR A 128 -16.11 20.85 -7.41
C THR A 128 -16.74 19.48 -7.60
N GLU A 129 -16.21 18.74 -8.55
CA GLU A 129 -16.51 17.33 -8.76
C GLU A 129 -15.28 16.50 -8.40
N VAL A 130 -15.46 15.44 -7.62
CA VAL A 130 -14.40 14.49 -7.27
C VAL A 130 -14.63 13.19 -8.03
N PHE A 131 -13.60 12.76 -8.75
CA PHE A 131 -13.61 11.56 -9.57
C PHE A 131 -12.61 10.55 -9.04
N HIS A 132 -12.97 9.28 -9.12
CA HIS A 132 -12.06 8.17 -8.88
C HIS A 132 -12.05 7.22 -10.07
N PHE A 133 -10.91 7.06 -10.71
CA PHE A 133 -10.71 6.13 -11.83
C PHE A 133 -9.76 5.02 -11.44
N THR A 134 -10.13 3.78 -11.78
CA THR A 134 -9.34 2.59 -11.48
C THR A 134 -9.58 1.48 -12.51
N PRO A 135 -8.56 0.68 -12.87
CA PRO A 135 -8.76 -0.53 -13.67
C PRO A 135 -9.39 -1.68 -12.87
N GLU A 136 -9.49 -1.56 -11.53
CA GLU A 136 -10.16 -2.58 -10.72
C GLU A 136 -11.65 -2.68 -11.07
N PRO A 137 -12.26 -3.88 -11.05
CA PRO A 137 -13.71 -4.04 -11.23
C PRO A 137 -14.52 -3.55 -10.02
N GLY A 138 -13.89 -3.45 -8.85
CA GLY A 138 -14.49 -2.96 -7.62
C GLY A 138 -13.45 -2.74 -6.53
N PRO A 139 -13.79 -1.93 -5.50
CA PRO A 139 -12.87 -1.59 -4.43
C PRO A 139 -12.37 -2.81 -3.66
N MET A 140 -11.05 -2.91 -3.47
CA MET A 140 -10.46 -3.90 -2.55
C MET A 140 -10.94 -5.34 -2.81
N GLY A 141 -11.10 -5.74 -4.07
CA GLY A 141 -11.79 -6.96 -4.48
C GLY A 141 -11.25 -8.29 -3.93
N VAL A 142 -10.01 -8.30 -3.40
CA VAL A 142 -9.43 -9.46 -2.71
C VAL A 142 -10.12 -9.72 -1.36
N ALA A 143 -10.65 -8.71 -0.72
CA ALA A 143 -11.36 -8.84 0.56
C ALA A 143 -12.81 -9.36 0.42
N GLY A 144 -13.24 -9.68 -0.80
CA GLY A 144 -14.55 -10.23 -1.11
C GLY A 144 -15.56 -9.21 -1.64
N LYS A 145 -16.59 -9.74 -2.32
CA LYS A 145 -17.59 -8.93 -3.00
C LYS A 145 -18.41 -8.05 -2.03
N GLU A 146 -18.82 -8.59 -0.90
CA GLU A 146 -19.64 -7.86 0.09
C GLU A 146 -18.92 -6.60 0.59
N LEU A 147 -17.63 -6.71 0.93
CA LEU A 147 -16.83 -5.57 1.36
C LEU A 147 -16.63 -4.58 0.21
N SER A 148 -16.35 -5.08 -0.98
CA SER A 148 -16.18 -4.27 -2.20
C SER A 148 -17.43 -3.41 -2.48
N ASP A 149 -18.60 -4.03 -2.47
CA ASP A 149 -19.90 -3.36 -2.69
C ASP A 149 -20.18 -2.31 -1.59
N ALA A 150 -19.87 -2.64 -0.32
CA ALA A 150 -20.04 -1.72 0.78
C ALA A 150 -19.16 -0.47 0.65
N VAL A 151 -17.88 -0.64 0.29
CA VAL A 151 -16.96 0.49 0.06
C VAL A 151 -17.43 1.33 -1.13
N ARG A 152 -17.82 0.70 -2.23
CA ARG A 152 -18.37 1.37 -3.40
C ARG A 152 -19.59 2.25 -3.04
N GLN A 153 -20.54 1.70 -2.31
CA GLN A 153 -21.73 2.44 -1.86
C GLN A 153 -21.36 3.65 -0.98
N ILE A 154 -20.35 3.52 -0.11
CA ILE A 154 -19.91 4.64 0.72
C ILE A 154 -19.30 5.75 -0.14
N VAL A 155 -18.46 5.40 -1.11
CA VAL A 155 -17.84 6.33 -2.05
C VAL A 155 -18.91 7.07 -2.86
N GLU A 156 -19.85 6.34 -3.46
CA GLU A 156 -20.92 6.91 -4.30
C GLU A 156 -21.89 7.78 -3.48
N LYS A 157 -22.25 7.38 -2.25
CA LYS A 157 -23.11 8.18 -1.33
C LYS A 157 -22.49 9.52 -0.93
N LYS A 158 -21.16 9.68 -1.04
CA LYS A 158 -20.50 10.96 -0.82
C LYS A 158 -20.54 11.89 -2.05
N GLY A 159 -21.20 11.49 -3.12
CA GLY A 159 -21.26 12.24 -4.37
C GLY A 159 -19.99 12.11 -5.24
N ILE A 160 -19.10 11.19 -4.89
CA ILE A 160 -17.89 10.90 -5.65
C ILE A 160 -18.26 10.13 -6.91
N LYS A 161 -17.76 10.56 -8.05
CA LYS A 161 -17.96 9.90 -9.35
C LYS A 161 -16.92 8.77 -9.49
N TYR A 162 -17.37 7.54 -9.24
CA TYR A 162 -16.53 6.34 -9.24
C TYR A 162 -16.60 5.61 -10.59
N PHE A 163 -15.44 5.36 -11.19
CA PHE A 163 -15.27 4.72 -12.48
C PHE A 163 -14.33 3.51 -12.39
N PRO A 164 -14.87 2.32 -12.08
CA PRO A 164 -14.12 1.05 -12.18
C PRO A 164 -13.89 0.68 -13.64
N GLU A 165 -13.02 -0.31 -13.89
CA GLU A 165 -12.73 -0.89 -15.20
C GLU A 165 -12.31 0.13 -16.26
N HIS A 166 -11.64 1.19 -15.81
CA HIS A 166 -11.07 2.23 -16.66
C HIS A 166 -9.53 2.13 -16.63
N GLN A 167 -8.95 1.54 -17.66
CA GLN A 167 -7.50 1.43 -17.79
C GLN A 167 -6.94 2.70 -18.44
N LEU A 168 -6.04 3.41 -17.77
CA LEU A 168 -5.37 4.56 -18.35
C LEU A 168 -4.57 4.13 -19.58
N THR A 169 -4.67 4.91 -20.65
CA THR A 169 -3.93 4.71 -21.92
C THR A 169 -3.09 5.92 -22.31
N SER A 170 -3.48 7.11 -21.83
CA SER A 170 -2.73 8.33 -22.10
C SER A 170 -3.07 9.42 -21.07
N ALA A 171 -2.07 10.26 -20.76
CA ALA A 171 -2.21 11.44 -19.90
C ALA A 171 -1.53 12.64 -20.55
N THR A 172 -2.14 13.80 -20.38
CA THR A 172 -1.59 15.11 -20.71
C THR A 172 -1.85 16.08 -19.55
N GLU A 173 -1.36 17.31 -19.63
CA GLU A 173 -1.53 18.31 -18.56
C GLU A 173 -2.98 18.51 -18.08
N LYS A 174 -3.95 18.31 -18.96
CA LYS A 174 -5.38 18.57 -18.63
C LYS A 174 -6.32 17.43 -19.00
N LYS A 175 -5.83 16.32 -19.56
CA LYS A 175 -6.69 15.25 -20.06
C LYS A 175 -6.14 13.86 -19.72
N LEU A 176 -7.04 12.98 -19.36
CA LEU A 176 -6.79 11.54 -19.17
C LEU A 176 -7.66 10.77 -20.14
N THR A 177 -7.06 9.80 -20.84
CA THR A 177 -7.79 8.90 -21.76
C THR A 177 -7.69 7.47 -21.24
N PHE A 178 -8.80 6.78 -21.26
CA PHE A 178 -8.96 5.42 -20.75
C PHE A 178 -9.50 4.50 -21.84
N SER A 179 -9.06 3.24 -21.83
CA SER A 179 -9.79 2.15 -22.44
C SER A 179 -10.78 1.56 -21.43
N LEU A 180 -11.92 1.10 -21.92
CA LEU A 180 -13.00 0.54 -21.10
C LEU A 180 -13.01 -0.98 -21.27
N ALA A 181 -13.23 -1.73 -20.20
CA ALA A 181 -13.39 -3.19 -20.27
C ALA A 181 -14.58 -3.61 -21.16
N SER A 182 -15.61 -2.76 -21.25
CA SER A 182 -16.75 -2.95 -22.16
C SER A 182 -16.46 -2.63 -23.64
N GLY A 183 -15.24 -2.18 -23.95
CA GLY A 183 -14.83 -1.68 -25.26
C GLY A 183 -14.98 -0.16 -25.42
N GLY A 184 -14.21 0.40 -26.34
CA GLY A 184 -14.17 1.85 -26.58
C GLY A 184 -13.21 2.60 -25.68
N SER A 185 -13.28 3.93 -25.75
CA SER A 185 -12.44 4.82 -24.96
C SER A 185 -13.24 5.97 -24.34
N LYS A 186 -12.70 6.53 -23.25
CA LYS A 186 -13.25 7.71 -22.57
C LYS A 186 -12.15 8.69 -22.27
N THR A 187 -12.38 9.95 -22.60
CA THR A 187 -11.49 11.05 -22.22
C THR A 187 -12.18 11.97 -21.22
N ILE A 188 -11.44 12.40 -20.20
CA ILE A 188 -11.90 13.37 -19.21
C ILE A 188 -10.89 14.50 -19.07
N GLU A 189 -11.39 15.71 -18.88
CA GLU A 189 -10.58 16.86 -18.45
C GLU A 189 -10.56 16.94 -16.92
N TYR A 190 -9.46 17.42 -16.38
CA TYR A 190 -9.28 17.63 -14.93
C TYR A 190 -8.55 18.94 -14.63
N ASP A 191 -8.71 19.44 -13.41
CA ASP A 191 -8.05 20.64 -12.90
C ASP A 191 -6.96 20.30 -11.88
N LEU A 192 -7.16 19.24 -11.09
CA LEU A 192 -6.19 18.73 -10.12
C LEU A 192 -6.15 17.21 -10.15
N LEU A 193 -4.94 16.63 -10.21
CA LEU A 193 -4.72 15.19 -10.32
C LEU A 193 -3.86 14.68 -9.16
N ALA A 194 -4.36 13.65 -8.47
CA ALA A 194 -3.54 12.80 -7.60
C ALA A 194 -3.59 11.36 -8.11
N TYR A 195 -2.47 10.64 -8.04
CA TYR A 195 -2.39 9.30 -8.60
C TYR A 195 -1.61 8.33 -7.70
N THR A 196 -1.87 7.04 -7.84
CA THR A 196 -1.00 5.99 -7.34
C THR A 196 0.14 5.77 -8.35
N PRO A 197 1.41 5.73 -7.95
CA PRO A 197 2.48 5.32 -8.84
C PRO A 197 2.33 3.83 -9.17
N LYS A 198 2.91 3.38 -10.26
CA LYS A 198 3.04 1.95 -10.53
C LYS A 198 3.99 1.31 -9.51
N HIS A 199 3.64 0.14 -9.05
CA HIS A 199 4.44 -0.63 -8.11
C HIS A 199 5.06 -1.84 -8.80
N GLN A 200 6.36 -2.02 -8.61
CA GLN A 200 7.12 -3.17 -9.10
C GLN A 200 8.07 -3.70 -8.03
N CYS A 201 8.61 -4.88 -8.27
CA CYS A 201 9.70 -5.40 -7.44
C CYS A 201 10.91 -4.48 -7.57
N PRO A 202 11.60 -4.14 -6.47
CA PRO A 202 12.82 -3.33 -6.53
C PRO A 202 13.85 -3.92 -7.51
N THR A 203 14.43 -3.07 -8.33
CA THR A 203 15.33 -3.46 -9.42
C THR A 203 16.51 -4.28 -8.91
N VAL A 204 17.03 -3.98 -7.72
CA VAL A 204 18.13 -4.74 -7.09
C VAL A 204 17.75 -6.20 -6.80
N ILE A 205 16.48 -6.48 -6.58
CA ILE A 205 15.96 -7.84 -6.38
C ILE A 205 15.53 -8.46 -7.70
N ALA A 206 14.95 -7.69 -8.60
CA ALA A 206 14.46 -8.16 -9.90
C ALA A 206 15.57 -8.82 -10.76
N ASN A 207 16.82 -8.48 -10.51
CA ASN A 207 17.99 -9.03 -11.19
C ASN A 207 18.62 -10.23 -10.47
N THR A 208 17.99 -10.76 -9.41
CA THR A 208 18.48 -11.91 -8.64
C THR A 208 17.69 -13.19 -8.94
N THR A 209 18.22 -14.32 -8.52
CA THR A 209 17.57 -15.64 -8.55
C THR A 209 16.43 -15.79 -7.55
N LEU A 210 16.15 -14.76 -6.72
CA LEU A 210 15.02 -14.72 -5.79
C LEU A 210 13.67 -14.53 -6.48
N ILE A 211 13.67 -13.98 -7.70
CA ILE A 211 12.43 -13.65 -8.42
C ILE A 211 11.78 -14.90 -8.99
N GLY A 212 10.52 -15.11 -8.63
CA GLY A 212 9.67 -16.13 -9.22
C GLY A 212 8.99 -15.66 -10.50
N LYS A 213 8.17 -16.54 -11.06
CA LYS A 213 7.39 -16.27 -12.30
C LYS A 213 6.41 -15.10 -12.16
N SER A 214 6.03 -14.77 -10.94
CA SER A 214 5.16 -13.64 -10.61
C SER A 214 5.82 -12.27 -10.79
N GLY A 215 7.14 -12.20 -10.96
CA GLY A 215 7.93 -10.96 -10.94
C GLY A 215 8.18 -10.42 -9.53
N TRP A 216 7.91 -11.20 -8.48
CA TRP A 216 8.13 -10.89 -7.07
C TRP A 216 8.83 -12.07 -6.39
N ILE A 217 9.27 -11.90 -5.12
CA ILE A 217 9.81 -13.01 -4.34
C ILE A 217 8.67 -13.95 -3.94
N GLU A 218 8.73 -15.18 -4.40
CA GLU A 218 7.81 -16.24 -3.98
C GLU A 218 8.31 -16.87 -2.69
N VAL A 219 7.42 -17.04 -1.72
CA VAL A 219 7.76 -17.56 -0.39
C VAL A 219 6.79 -18.65 0.04
N ASN A 220 7.21 -19.48 0.99
CA ASN A 220 6.28 -20.32 1.71
C ASN A 220 5.28 -19.42 2.46
N ARG A 221 3.98 -19.58 2.16
CA ARG A 221 2.92 -18.70 2.66
C ARG A 221 2.76 -18.66 4.18
N ASN A 222 3.30 -19.65 4.88
CA ASN A 222 3.18 -19.80 6.33
C ASN A 222 4.47 -19.44 7.08
N THR A 223 5.65 -19.68 6.47
CA THR A 223 6.94 -19.47 7.15
C THR A 223 7.74 -18.30 6.57
N MET A 224 7.33 -17.76 5.42
CA MET A 224 8.03 -16.69 4.67
C MET A 224 9.42 -17.10 4.17
N GLU A 225 9.77 -18.39 4.18
CA GLU A 225 11.02 -18.91 3.63
C GLU A 225 11.01 -18.81 2.11
N THR A 226 12.14 -18.41 1.56
CA THR A 226 12.43 -18.44 0.11
C THR A 226 12.96 -19.82 -0.29
N ASN A 227 13.36 -19.98 -1.54
CA ASN A 227 14.03 -21.19 -2.02
C ASN A 227 15.50 -21.30 -1.56
N PHE A 228 16.03 -20.29 -0.85
CA PHE A 228 17.38 -20.27 -0.31
C PHE A 228 17.36 -20.52 1.19
N ASN A 229 18.30 -21.34 1.66
CA ASN A 229 18.42 -21.65 3.09
C ASN A 229 18.70 -20.37 3.89
N ASN A 230 17.98 -20.18 5.00
CA ASN A 230 18.10 -19.04 5.90
C ASN A 230 17.77 -17.68 5.26
N VAL A 231 17.17 -17.65 4.08
CA VAL A 231 16.72 -16.42 3.41
C VAL A 231 15.22 -16.35 3.44
N TYR A 232 14.69 -15.25 3.99
CA TYR A 232 13.28 -14.96 4.15
C TYR A 232 12.91 -13.70 3.39
N ALA A 233 11.67 -13.59 2.94
CA ALA A 233 11.14 -12.33 2.42
C ALA A 233 9.76 -12.05 3.02
N ILE A 234 9.50 -10.78 3.37
CA ILE A 234 8.28 -10.34 4.04
C ILE A 234 7.73 -9.05 3.45
N GLY A 235 6.42 -8.85 3.62
CA GLY A 235 5.73 -7.62 3.22
C GLY A 235 5.53 -7.50 1.71
N ASP A 236 5.48 -6.26 1.24
CA ASP A 236 5.03 -5.93 -0.12
C ASP A 236 5.93 -6.46 -1.24
N ILE A 237 7.16 -6.89 -0.92
CA ILE A 237 8.07 -7.52 -1.89
C ILE A 237 7.68 -8.95 -2.25
N THR A 238 6.83 -9.58 -1.45
CA THR A 238 6.45 -10.99 -1.63
C THR A 238 5.25 -11.15 -2.55
N PHE A 239 5.18 -12.35 -3.16
CA PHE A 239 3.98 -12.86 -3.83
C PHE A 239 3.48 -14.11 -3.11
N ILE A 240 2.28 -14.02 -2.57
CA ILE A 240 1.61 -15.13 -1.88
C ILE A 240 0.27 -15.34 -2.58
N PRO A 241 0.12 -16.42 -3.38
CA PRO A 241 -1.11 -16.69 -4.09
C PRO A 241 -2.21 -17.12 -3.13
N LEU A 242 -3.42 -16.64 -3.36
CA LEU A 242 -4.65 -17.05 -2.67
C LEU A 242 -5.48 -17.96 -3.59
N GLU A 243 -6.34 -18.78 -3.00
CA GLU A 243 -7.19 -19.73 -3.76
C GLU A 243 -8.14 -19.02 -4.75
N LEU A 244 -8.54 -17.79 -4.46
CA LEU A 244 -9.36 -16.98 -5.37
C LEU A 244 -8.62 -16.52 -6.65
N GLY A 245 -7.37 -16.96 -6.88
CA GLY A 245 -6.57 -16.62 -8.06
C GLY A 245 -5.92 -15.24 -8.04
N LYS A 246 -5.97 -14.53 -6.91
CA LYS A 246 -5.30 -13.23 -6.71
C LYS A 246 -4.25 -13.35 -5.60
N PRO A 247 -3.21 -12.51 -5.59
CA PRO A 247 -2.24 -12.52 -4.50
C PRO A 247 -2.80 -11.91 -3.22
N LEU A 248 -2.18 -12.24 -2.08
CA LEU A 248 -2.38 -11.54 -0.82
C LEU A 248 -2.12 -10.04 -1.03
N PRO A 249 -3.01 -9.16 -0.57
CA PRO A 249 -2.82 -7.72 -0.76
C PRO A 249 -1.51 -7.20 -0.13
N LYS A 250 -0.85 -6.29 -0.81
CA LYS A 250 0.33 -5.61 -0.30
C LYS A 250 -0.10 -4.59 0.77
N ALA A 251 0.05 -4.96 2.05
CA ALA A 251 -0.39 -4.14 3.17
C ALA A 251 0.50 -4.34 4.41
N GLY A 252 0.77 -3.22 5.11
CA GLY A 252 1.68 -3.21 6.25
C GLY A 252 1.27 -4.13 7.41
N VAL A 253 -0.02 -4.43 7.57
CA VAL A 253 -0.48 -5.37 8.59
C VAL A 253 0.04 -6.78 8.35
N PHE A 254 0.06 -7.24 7.10
CA PHE A 254 0.62 -8.55 6.76
C PHE A 254 2.13 -8.55 6.96
N ALA A 255 2.83 -7.51 6.50
CA ALA A 255 4.26 -7.36 6.71
C ALA A 255 4.63 -7.44 8.20
N HIS A 256 3.81 -6.84 9.09
CA HIS A 256 4.02 -6.88 10.53
C HIS A 256 3.90 -8.29 11.10
N TYR A 257 2.82 -9.01 10.81
CA TYR A 257 2.63 -10.38 11.30
C TYR A 257 3.61 -11.39 10.70
N GLN A 258 3.99 -11.19 9.43
CA GLN A 258 5.06 -11.95 8.79
C GLN A 258 6.40 -11.73 9.49
N ALA A 259 6.73 -10.47 9.84
CA ALA A 259 7.94 -10.13 10.58
C ALA A 259 7.99 -10.78 11.97
N GLU A 260 6.87 -10.75 12.72
CA GLU A 260 6.78 -11.42 14.02
C GLU A 260 6.99 -12.95 13.90
N THR A 261 6.41 -13.56 12.86
CA THR A 261 6.57 -14.98 12.57
C THR A 261 8.02 -15.32 12.26
N VAL A 262 8.65 -14.60 11.33
CA VAL A 262 10.04 -14.83 10.91
C VAL A 262 11.01 -14.60 12.06
N ALA A 263 10.87 -13.50 12.79
CA ALA A 263 11.74 -13.18 13.92
C ALA A 263 11.67 -14.27 15.01
N HIS A 264 10.46 -14.72 15.33
CA HIS A 264 10.28 -15.84 16.28
C HIS A 264 10.97 -17.12 15.76
N ASN A 265 10.73 -17.49 14.51
CA ASN A 265 11.26 -18.73 13.95
C ASN A 265 12.80 -18.72 13.83
N ILE A 266 13.40 -17.60 13.45
CA ILE A 266 14.86 -17.45 13.45
C ILE A 266 15.41 -17.60 14.88
N ALA A 267 14.78 -16.97 15.88
CA ALA A 267 15.18 -17.13 17.28
C ALA A 267 15.07 -18.57 17.76
N GLN A 268 14.03 -19.33 17.35
CA GLN A 268 13.93 -20.75 17.67
C GLN A 268 15.05 -21.58 17.02
N LYS A 269 15.38 -21.30 15.74
CA LYS A 269 16.48 -21.97 15.04
C LYS A 269 17.83 -21.74 15.74
N ILE A 270 18.14 -20.48 16.09
CA ILE A 270 19.36 -20.10 16.80
C ILE A 270 19.45 -20.83 18.16
N ASN A 271 18.35 -20.89 18.90
CA ASN A 271 18.30 -21.54 20.22
C ASN A 271 18.08 -23.06 20.16
N LYS A 272 18.05 -23.67 18.96
CA LYS A 272 17.81 -25.10 18.73
C LYS A 272 16.50 -25.60 19.38
N LYS A 273 15.46 -24.77 19.32
CA LYS A 273 14.11 -25.08 19.81
C LYS A 273 13.17 -25.35 18.63
N ASN A 274 12.06 -26.05 18.89
CA ASN A 274 11.10 -26.49 17.86
C ASN A 274 9.71 -25.82 18.00
N ASP A 275 9.61 -24.71 18.71
CA ASP A 275 8.37 -23.93 18.86
C ASP A 275 8.23 -22.94 17.69
N PHE A 276 7.94 -23.44 16.48
CA PHE A 276 7.79 -22.61 15.30
C PHE A 276 6.37 -22.07 15.15
N LYS A 277 6.29 -20.80 14.73
CA LYS A 277 5.01 -20.14 14.40
C LYS A 277 4.76 -20.15 12.90
N THR A 278 3.50 -20.02 12.54
CA THR A 278 3.07 -19.85 11.16
C THR A 278 2.26 -18.56 11.01
N PHE A 279 2.49 -17.85 9.92
CA PHE A 279 1.59 -16.80 9.47
C PHE A 279 0.34 -17.46 8.87
N ASN A 280 -0.83 -17.08 9.36
CA ASN A 280 -2.09 -17.73 9.00
C ASN A 280 -2.99 -16.92 8.06
N GLY A 281 -2.50 -15.75 7.56
CA GLY A 281 -3.27 -14.90 6.67
C GLY A 281 -4.25 -13.95 7.36
N ASP A 282 -4.23 -13.85 8.69
CA ASP A 282 -5.05 -12.87 9.41
C ASP A 282 -4.57 -11.44 9.11
N GLY A 283 -5.53 -10.54 8.96
CA GLY A 283 -5.24 -9.13 8.71
C GLY A 283 -6.43 -8.23 9.00
N GLN A 284 -6.12 -6.97 9.28
CA GLN A 284 -7.12 -5.93 9.49
C GLN A 284 -6.66 -4.60 8.90
N CYS A 285 -7.62 -3.77 8.55
CA CYS A 285 -7.36 -2.44 8.02
C CYS A 285 -8.40 -1.44 8.51
N PHE A 286 -7.98 -0.22 8.73
CA PHE A 286 -8.88 0.92 8.89
C PHE A 286 -9.05 1.60 7.53
N LEU A 287 -10.26 2.05 7.24
CA LEU A 287 -10.58 2.82 6.05
C LEU A 287 -11.07 4.21 6.47
N GLU A 288 -10.23 5.23 6.34
CA GLU A 288 -10.60 6.62 6.63
C GLU A 288 -11.62 7.15 5.63
N MET A 289 -12.73 7.68 6.13
CA MET A 289 -13.86 8.10 5.30
C MET A 289 -14.09 9.62 5.29
N GLY A 290 -13.20 10.37 5.92
CA GLY A 290 -13.44 11.79 6.20
C GLY A 290 -14.36 12.00 7.41
N ASP A 291 -14.60 13.24 7.79
CA ASP A 291 -15.51 13.66 8.86
C ASP A 291 -15.22 13.06 10.25
N GLY A 292 -13.99 12.62 10.50
CA GLY A 292 -13.62 11.94 11.74
C GLY A 292 -14.16 10.52 11.86
N LYS A 293 -14.60 9.91 10.75
CA LYS A 293 -15.10 8.55 10.72
C LYS A 293 -14.17 7.64 9.95
N ALA A 294 -14.06 6.39 10.42
CA ALA A 294 -13.39 5.32 9.69
C ALA A 294 -14.24 4.04 9.70
N GLY A 295 -14.04 3.18 8.71
CA GLY A 295 -14.43 1.79 8.73
C GLY A 295 -13.29 0.94 9.30
N TYR A 296 -13.63 -0.24 9.80
CA TYR A 296 -12.69 -1.27 10.19
C TYR A 296 -13.09 -2.57 9.49
N ALA A 297 -12.16 -3.17 8.80
CA ALA A 297 -12.34 -4.48 8.19
C ALA A 297 -11.23 -5.42 8.65
N GLY A 298 -11.59 -6.65 9.00
CA GLY A 298 -10.61 -7.64 9.43
C GLY A 298 -11.13 -9.05 9.25
N GLY A 299 -10.20 -9.99 9.18
CA GLY A 299 -10.50 -11.39 9.02
C GLY A 299 -9.32 -12.17 8.45
N ASN A 300 -9.61 -13.38 7.96
CA ASN A 300 -8.63 -14.30 7.44
C ASN A 300 -8.62 -14.28 5.92
N PHE A 301 -7.46 -13.90 5.32
CA PHE A 301 -7.29 -13.86 3.87
C PHE A 301 -6.91 -15.22 3.28
N TYR A 302 -6.50 -16.19 4.12
CA TYR A 302 -6.24 -17.57 3.71
C TYR A 302 -7.50 -18.45 3.73
N GLY A 303 -8.67 -17.86 4.05
CA GLY A 303 -9.94 -18.57 4.02
C GLY A 303 -10.22 -19.20 2.66
N SER A 304 -10.76 -20.42 2.67
CA SER A 304 -11.08 -21.22 1.50
C SER A 304 -12.60 -21.35 1.34
N PRO A 305 -13.17 -21.24 0.16
CA PRO A 305 -12.56 -20.91 -1.14
C PRO A 305 -12.29 -19.40 -1.32
N LEU A 306 -12.79 -18.57 -0.41
CA LEU A 306 -12.67 -17.12 -0.44
C LEU A 306 -12.19 -16.57 0.90
N PRO A 307 -11.50 -15.43 0.93
CA PRO A 307 -11.19 -14.70 2.14
C PRO A 307 -12.42 -14.43 3.01
N ILE A 308 -12.27 -14.61 4.32
CA ILE A 308 -13.33 -14.36 5.30
C ILE A 308 -13.05 -13.02 5.98
N VAL A 309 -13.42 -11.93 5.31
CA VAL A 309 -13.19 -10.57 5.79
C VAL A 309 -14.52 -9.87 6.02
N LYS A 310 -14.68 -9.25 7.20
CA LYS A 310 -15.91 -8.54 7.57
C LYS A 310 -15.61 -7.09 7.88
N MET A 311 -16.46 -6.19 7.35
CA MET A 311 -16.40 -4.78 7.68
C MET A 311 -17.36 -4.47 8.84
N LYS A 312 -16.87 -3.76 9.84
CA LYS A 312 -17.69 -3.21 10.92
C LYS A 312 -18.32 -1.90 10.47
N LYS A 313 -19.51 -1.59 11.02
CA LYS A 313 -20.21 -0.33 10.72
C LYS A 313 -19.25 0.86 10.95
N PRO A 314 -19.10 1.74 9.95
CA PRO A 314 -18.22 2.90 10.08
C PRO A 314 -18.65 3.86 11.19
N GLY A 315 -17.66 4.47 11.87
CA GLY A 315 -17.95 5.40 12.97
C GLY A 315 -16.73 6.14 13.50
N TYR A 316 -16.98 7.06 14.42
CA TYR A 316 -15.94 7.83 15.12
C TYR A 316 -15.01 6.96 15.96
N PHE A 317 -15.54 5.88 16.54
CA PHE A 317 -14.77 4.93 17.34
C PHE A 317 -13.58 4.37 16.55
N TRP A 318 -13.80 3.93 15.32
CA TRP A 318 -12.74 3.36 14.47
C TRP A 318 -11.69 4.40 14.05
N HIS A 319 -12.09 5.66 13.84
CA HIS A 319 -11.16 6.75 13.61
C HIS A 319 -10.23 6.96 14.81
N TRP A 320 -10.77 7.03 16.02
CA TRP A 320 -9.96 7.19 17.23
C TRP A 320 -9.09 5.97 17.52
N THR A 321 -9.58 4.77 17.26
CA THR A 321 -8.81 3.53 17.37
C THR A 321 -7.62 3.52 16.40
N LYS A 322 -7.81 3.98 15.14
CA LYS A 322 -6.72 4.15 14.17
C LYS A 322 -5.66 5.14 14.68
N VAL A 323 -6.09 6.30 15.19
CA VAL A 323 -5.18 7.32 15.74
C VAL A 323 -4.40 6.78 16.94
N TRP A 324 -5.06 6.03 17.83
CA TRP A 324 -4.41 5.39 18.96
C TRP A 324 -3.42 4.31 18.50
N PHE A 325 -3.79 3.47 17.55
CA PHE A 325 -2.91 2.46 16.96
C PHE A 325 -1.64 3.10 16.39
N GLU A 326 -1.77 4.17 15.60
CA GLU A 326 -0.63 4.90 15.03
C GLU A 326 0.34 5.39 16.12
N LYS A 327 -0.19 6.04 17.16
CA LYS A 327 0.63 6.55 18.27
C LYS A 327 1.30 5.44 19.08
N ASN A 328 0.55 4.39 19.40
CA ASN A 328 1.05 3.25 20.15
C ASN A 328 2.13 2.48 19.37
N TRP A 329 1.96 2.36 18.06
CA TRP A 329 2.94 1.72 17.20
C TRP A 329 4.27 2.49 17.19
N PHE A 330 4.23 3.81 17.03
CA PHE A 330 5.43 4.65 17.14
C PHE A 330 6.07 4.60 18.53
N PHE A 331 5.29 4.54 19.57
CA PHE A 331 5.81 4.43 20.94
C PHE A 331 6.50 3.08 21.18
N LYS A 332 5.93 1.99 20.65
CA LYS A 332 6.45 0.64 20.85
C LYS A 332 7.76 0.38 20.10
N TYR A 333 7.90 0.93 18.89
CA TYR A 333 9.00 0.56 17.99
C TYR A 333 10.01 1.68 17.73
N PHE A 334 9.66 2.91 18.02
CA PHE A 334 10.48 4.10 17.80
C PHE A 334 10.40 5.08 18.99
#